data_88a7be9949d6485b2334bdd902ae5fd9
#
_entry.id   88a7be9949d6485b2334bdd902ae5fd9
#
_cell.length_a   1.000
_cell.length_b   1.000
_cell.length_c   1.000
_cell.angle_alpha   90.00
_cell.angle_beta   90.00
_cell.angle_gamma   90.00
#
_symmetry.space_group_name_H-M   'P 1'
#
loop_
_entity.id
_entity.type
_entity.pdbx_description
1 polymer ?
#
loop_
_entity_poly.entity_id
_entity_poly.type
_entity_poly.pdbx_seq_one_letter_code
_entity_poly.pdbx_strand_id
1 'polypeptide(L)'
;MSKQNIFDNETFFEGYKNLRAGETNYNDLLEQPAMAKMLPDLTGKTVLDLGCGYGHNCIDFVHRGAKSVIGVDISEKMLEVAKSESSDEKIEYVNMSMTDISKLCKRFDFIYSSLAFHYVKDFDAFAKDMYFVLNDGGQLLFSQEHPIITATVDGAGHFNKDENGNRISYTFSNYNQPGERKIHWYVDGVIKYHRTFSDVINALAKAGFVIEEVCEPTPEDWAVEKLPTIVKEYIKPNFLIVKASK
;
A
#
# COMPACT_ATOMS: atom_id res chain seq x y z
N MET A 1 -21.23 -5.49 8.68
CA MET A 1 -21.20 -4.57 7.52
C MET A 1 -20.32 -5.17 6.46
N SER A 2 -20.74 -5.18 5.19
CA SER A 2 -19.91 -5.68 4.09
C SER A 2 -18.64 -4.84 3.99
N LYS A 3 -17.48 -5.49 3.81
CA LYS A 3 -16.20 -4.81 3.56
C LYS A 3 -16.33 -4.08 2.21
N GLN A 4 -15.79 -2.85 2.11
CA GLN A 4 -15.82 -2.13 0.84
C GLN A 4 -14.98 -2.88 -0.20
N ASN A 5 -15.59 -3.19 -1.34
CA ASN A 5 -14.91 -3.70 -2.53
C ASN A 5 -15.15 -2.73 -3.69
N ILE A 6 -14.45 -1.59 -3.66
CA ILE A 6 -14.62 -0.54 -4.67
C ILE A 6 -13.98 -0.93 -6.01
N PHE A 7 -12.98 -1.82 -5.99
CA PHE A 7 -12.23 -2.25 -7.17
C PHE A 7 -13.04 -3.14 -8.12
N ASP A 8 -14.20 -3.68 -7.69
CA ASP A 8 -15.15 -4.37 -8.57
C ASP A 8 -16.18 -3.42 -9.21
N ASN A 9 -16.23 -2.14 -8.79
CA ASN A 9 -17.01 -1.13 -9.49
C ASN A 9 -16.38 -0.84 -10.85
N GLU A 10 -17.18 -0.93 -11.93
CA GLU A 10 -16.69 -0.86 -13.31
C GLU A 10 -15.99 0.47 -13.63
N THR A 11 -16.61 1.59 -13.27
CA THR A 11 -16.03 2.93 -13.49
C THR A 11 -14.72 3.10 -12.73
N PHE A 12 -14.66 2.61 -11.47
CA PHE A 12 -13.45 2.65 -10.68
C PHE A 12 -12.36 1.77 -11.27
N PHE A 13 -12.69 0.54 -11.63
CA PHE A 13 -11.75 -0.43 -12.20
C PHE A 13 -11.11 0.10 -13.49
N GLU A 14 -11.91 0.62 -14.43
CA GLU A 14 -11.39 1.20 -15.68
C GLU A 14 -10.52 2.45 -15.42
N GLY A 15 -10.95 3.32 -14.52
CA GLY A 15 -10.14 4.48 -14.11
C GLY A 15 -8.79 4.07 -13.50
N TYR A 16 -8.79 3.07 -12.63
CA TYR A 16 -7.58 2.53 -12.01
C TYR A 16 -6.66 1.83 -13.03
N LYS A 17 -7.24 1.04 -13.96
CA LYS A 17 -6.51 0.41 -15.06
C LYS A 17 -5.78 1.44 -15.92
N ASN A 18 -6.46 2.52 -16.30
CA ASN A 18 -5.85 3.60 -17.06
C ASN A 18 -4.72 4.30 -16.29
N LEU A 19 -4.89 4.51 -14.96
CA LEU A 19 -3.85 5.04 -14.11
C LEU A 19 -2.59 4.14 -14.12
N ARG A 20 -2.79 2.83 -14.00
CA ARG A 20 -1.68 1.87 -13.94
C ARG A 20 -0.99 1.66 -15.28
N ALA A 21 -1.71 1.82 -16.38
CA ALA A 21 -1.14 1.78 -17.73
C ALA A 21 -0.33 3.05 -18.09
N GLY A 22 -0.48 4.13 -17.33
CA GLY A 22 0.25 5.38 -17.56
C GLY A 22 1.72 5.26 -17.13
N GLU A 23 2.64 5.73 -17.98
CA GLU A 23 4.11 5.68 -17.72
C GLU A 23 4.60 6.63 -16.62
N THR A 24 3.73 7.50 -16.09
CA THR A 24 4.08 8.58 -15.14
C THR A 24 3.26 8.52 -13.86
N ASN A 25 2.86 7.32 -13.42
CA ASN A 25 2.15 7.18 -12.15
C ASN A 25 3.13 7.21 -10.95
N TYR A 26 2.64 7.67 -9.80
CA TYR A 26 3.44 7.82 -8.57
C TYR A 26 3.90 6.50 -7.96
N ASN A 27 3.19 5.40 -8.21
CA ASN A 27 3.65 4.08 -7.78
C ASN A 27 4.99 3.76 -8.41
N ASP A 28 5.08 3.88 -9.73
CA ASP A 28 6.27 3.45 -10.49
C ASP A 28 7.43 4.44 -10.36
N LEU A 29 7.12 5.74 -10.18
CA LEU A 29 8.15 6.78 -10.08
C LEU A 29 8.68 7.02 -8.65
N LEU A 30 7.95 6.62 -7.63
CA LEU A 30 8.27 6.99 -6.24
C LEU A 30 8.16 5.80 -5.28
N GLU A 31 7.00 5.14 -5.22
CA GLU A 31 6.72 4.13 -4.20
C GLU A 31 7.47 2.83 -4.48
N GLN A 32 7.34 2.25 -5.67
CA GLN A 32 7.97 0.96 -6.01
C GLN A 32 9.51 0.99 -5.97
N PRO A 33 10.20 2.05 -6.46
CA PRO A 33 11.65 2.16 -6.30
C PRO A 33 12.11 2.19 -4.85
N ALA A 34 11.36 2.87 -3.97
CA ALA A 34 11.67 2.92 -2.55
C ALA A 34 11.42 1.56 -1.88
N MET A 35 10.27 0.91 -2.17
CA MET A 35 9.96 -0.44 -1.68
C MET A 35 11.02 -1.45 -2.11
N ALA A 36 11.46 -1.40 -3.37
CA ALA A 36 12.47 -2.32 -3.91
C ALA A 36 13.82 -2.25 -3.17
N LYS A 37 14.22 -1.07 -2.68
CA LYS A 37 15.45 -0.90 -1.89
C LYS A 37 15.36 -1.54 -0.50
N MET A 38 14.15 -1.68 0.02
CA MET A 38 13.88 -2.22 1.36
C MET A 38 13.56 -3.72 1.34
N LEU A 39 13.39 -4.34 0.14
CA LEU A 39 13.10 -5.77 0.01
C LEU A 39 14.24 -6.61 0.59
N PRO A 40 13.92 -7.65 1.37
CA PRO A 40 14.93 -8.62 1.80
C PRO A 40 15.27 -9.59 0.65
N ASP A 41 16.26 -10.46 0.87
CA ASP A 41 16.45 -11.63 0.02
C ASP A 41 15.24 -12.56 0.16
N LEU A 42 14.59 -12.87 -0.95
CA LEU A 42 13.39 -13.69 -1.03
C LEU A 42 13.70 -15.17 -1.39
N THR A 43 14.96 -15.51 -1.63
CA THR A 43 15.36 -16.86 -2.03
C THR A 43 14.85 -17.90 -1.02
N GLY A 44 14.00 -18.82 -1.50
CA GLY A 44 13.43 -19.91 -0.71
C GLY A 44 12.33 -19.50 0.29
N LYS A 45 11.95 -18.23 0.34
CA LYS A 45 10.94 -17.71 1.28
C LYS A 45 9.50 -17.97 0.82
N THR A 46 8.61 -18.13 1.78
CA THR A 46 7.15 -18.09 1.58
C THR A 46 6.66 -16.66 1.76
N VAL A 47 5.95 -16.14 0.75
CA VAL A 47 5.55 -14.73 0.69
C VAL A 47 4.04 -14.59 0.69
N LEU A 48 3.52 -13.60 1.42
CA LEU A 48 2.12 -13.17 1.40
C LEU A 48 2.04 -11.72 0.88
N ASP A 49 1.37 -11.51 -0.25
CA ASP A 49 1.10 -10.19 -0.82
C ASP A 49 -0.36 -9.77 -0.52
N LEU A 50 -0.53 -8.73 0.27
CA LEU A 50 -1.83 -8.25 0.78
C LEU A 50 -2.32 -7.05 -0.03
N GLY A 51 -3.46 -7.23 -0.72
CA GLY A 51 -3.94 -6.29 -1.72
C GLY A 51 -3.11 -6.37 -2.99
N CYS A 52 -2.92 -7.59 -3.49
CA CYS A 52 -1.97 -7.88 -4.58
C CYS A 52 -2.39 -7.30 -5.94
N GLY A 53 -3.64 -6.86 -6.10
CA GLY A 53 -4.16 -6.27 -7.34
C GLY A 53 -3.93 -7.17 -8.54
N TYR A 54 -3.22 -6.68 -9.56
CA TYR A 54 -2.88 -7.41 -10.79
C TYR A 54 -1.75 -8.43 -10.65
N GLY A 55 -1.22 -8.63 -9.43
CA GLY A 55 -0.21 -9.66 -9.16
C GLY A 55 1.22 -9.34 -9.64
N HIS A 56 1.51 -8.11 -10.09
CA HIS A 56 2.84 -7.73 -10.58
C HIS A 56 3.95 -7.97 -9.54
N ASN A 57 3.67 -7.69 -8.27
CA ASN A 57 4.63 -7.98 -7.20
C ASN A 57 4.75 -9.49 -6.96
N CYS A 58 3.65 -10.24 -7.04
CA CYS A 58 3.69 -11.70 -6.86
C CYS A 58 4.63 -12.37 -7.87
N ILE A 59 4.55 -12.00 -9.15
CA ILE A 59 5.43 -12.55 -10.18
C ILE A 59 6.88 -12.08 -10.02
N ASP A 60 7.11 -10.83 -9.60
CA ASP A 60 8.46 -10.32 -9.29
C ASP A 60 9.09 -11.10 -8.11
N PHE A 61 8.32 -11.44 -7.09
CA PHE A 61 8.82 -12.24 -5.96
C PHE A 61 9.23 -13.66 -6.40
N VAL A 62 8.49 -14.28 -7.31
CA VAL A 62 8.89 -15.57 -7.89
C VAL A 62 10.21 -15.44 -8.66
N HIS A 63 10.36 -14.39 -9.48
CA HIS A 63 11.61 -14.13 -10.21
C HIS A 63 12.78 -13.85 -9.26
N ARG A 64 12.55 -13.31 -8.06
CA ARG A 64 13.53 -13.13 -6.99
C ARG A 64 13.80 -14.38 -6.16
N GLY A 65 13.26 -15.54 -6.58
CA GLY A 65 13.56 -16.83 -5.97
C GLY A 65 12.64 -17.21 -4.80
N ALA A 66 11.50 -16.58 -4.61
CA ALA A 66 10.53 -17.02 -3.62
C ALA A 66 10.13 -18.48 -3.85
N LYS A 67 9.99 -19.23 -2.76
CA LYS A 67 9.55 -20.62 -2.78
C LYS A 67 8.08 -20.74 -3.19
N SER A 68 7.25 -19.86 -2.64
CA SER A 68 5.84 -19.76 -2.96
C SER A 68 5.31 -18.38 -2.60
N VAL A 69 4.30 -17.91 -3.31
CA VAL A 69 3.64 -16.63 -3.10
C VAL A 69 2.14 -16.85 -2.97
N ILE A 70 1.50 -16.23 -1.98
CA ILE A 70 0.05 -16.11 -1.93
C ILE A 70 -0.30 -14.64 -2.12
N GLY A 71 -1.02 -14.33 -3.20
CA GLY A 71 -1.60 -13.02 -3.45
C GLY A 71 -3.05 -12.98 -2.96
N VAL A 72 -3.35 -12.05 -2.06
CA VAL A 72 -4.70 -11.85 -1.51
C VAL A 72 -5.26 -10.53 -2.01
N ASP A 73 -6.43 -10.57 -2.62
CA ASP A 73 -7.19 -9.36 -2.96
C ASP A 73 -8.68 -9.60 -2.74
N ILE A 74 -9.41 -8.54 -2.40
CA ILE A 74 -10.87 -8.59 -2.22
C ILE A 74 -11.61 -8.51 -3.55
N SER A 75 -10.98 -7.98 -4.59
CA SER A 75 -11.56 -7.78 -5.93
C SER A 75 -11.39 -9.02 -6.79
N GLU A 76 -12.50 -9.59 -7.25
CA GLU A 76 -12.46 -10.68 -8.23
C GLU A 76 -11.91 -10.20 -9.57
N LYS A 77 -12.26 -8.99 -10.03
CA LYS A 77 -11.76 -8.40 -11.28
C LYS A 77 -10.24 -8.24 -11.27
N MET A 78 -9.66 -7.77 -10.15
CA MET A 78 -8.21 -7.69 -9.99
C MET A 78 -7.57 -9.06 -10.11
N LEU A 79 -8.11 -10.07 -9.44
CA LEU A 79 -7.57 -11.43 -9.45
C LEU A 79 -7.76 -12.14 -10.79
N GLU A 80 -8.78 -11.82 -11.57
CA GLU A 80 -8.92 -12.31 -12.96
C GLU A 80 -7.76 -11.81 -13.83
N VAL A 81 -7.41 -10.53 -13.73
CA VAL A 81 -6.24 -9.97 -14.41
C VAL A 81 -4.95 -10.60 -13.90
N ALA A 82 -4.78 -10.72 -12.58
CA ALA A 82 -3.60 -11.34 -11.98
C ALA A 82 -3.38 -12.77 -12.48
N LYS A 83 -4.43 -13.58 -12.56
CA LYS A 83 -4.38 -14.95 -13.07
C LYS A 83 -4.06 -15.03 -14.56
N SER A 84 -4.44 -14.01 -15.35
CA SER A 84 -4.18 -13.98 -16.78
C SER A 84 -2.80 -13.43 -17.14
N GLU A 85 -2.28 -12.46 -16.39
CA GLU A 85 -1.07 -11.69 -16.73
C GLU A 85 0.13 -11.98 -15.85
N SER A 86 -0.10 -12.48 -14.62
CA SER A 86 0.93 -12.67 -13.57
C SER A 86 0.87 -14.07 -12.95
N SER A 87 0.64 -15.12 -13.75
CA SER A 87 0.52 -16.49 -13.26
C SER A 87 1.85 -17.24 -13.27
N ASP A 88 2.06 -18.05 -12.24
CA ASP A 88 3.16 -19.01 -12.12
C ASP A 88 2.71 -20.17 -11.21
N GLU A 89 3.29 -21.36 -11.35
CA GLU A 89 2.94 -22.54 -10.51
C GLU A 89 3.19 -22.31 -9.01
N LYS A 90 4.06 -21.35 -8.66
CA LYS A 90 4.39 -20.97 -7.28
C LYS A 90 3.45 -19.91 -6.71
N ILE A 91 2.49 -19.38 -7.49
CA ILE A 91 1.58 -18.32 -7.06
C ILE A 91 0.17 -18.88 -6.87
N GLU A 92 -0.38 -18.65 -5.69
CA GLU A 92 -1.79 -18.88 -5.36
C GLU A 92 -2.52 -17.54 -5.18
N TYR A 93 -3.54 -17.26 -5.98
CA TYR A 93 -4.39 -16.08 -5.81
C TYR A 93 -5.67 -16.43 -5.05
N VAL A 94 -5.91 -15.72 -3.93
CA VAL A 94 -7.04 -15.96 -3.02
C VAL A 94 -7.94 -14.73 -2.96
N ASN A 95 -9.21 -14.89 -3.35
CA ASN A 95 -10.22 -13.84 -3.19
C ASN A 95 -10.66 -13.77 -1.73
N MET A 96 -10.10 -12.82 -1.00
CA MET A 96 -10.29 -12.64 0.43
C MET A 96 -9.98 -11.21 0.84
N SER A 97 -10.65 -10.73 1.89
CA SER A 97 -10.19 -9.50 2.54
C SER A 97 -8.87 -9.74 3.27
N MET A 98 -7.92 -8.81 3.15
CA MET A 98 -6.65 -8.86 3.89
C MET A 98 -6.84 -8.93 5.42
N THR A 99 -7.98 -8.48 5.97
CA THR A 99 -8.28 -8.61 7.40
C THR A 99 -8.78 -10.00 7.82
N ASP A 100 -8.82 -10.97 6.91
CA ASP A 100 -9.21 -12.34 7.17
C ASP A 100 -8.05 -13.34 7.02
N ILE A 101 -6.81 -12.85 6.95
CA ILE A 101 -5.60 -13.65 6.68
C ILE A 101 -5.34 -14.78 7.66
N SER A 102 -5.81 -14.66 8.89
CA SER A 102 -5.74 -15.76 9.87
C SER A 102 -6.47 -17.03 9.40
N LYS A 103 -7.48 -16.88 8.50
CA LYS A 103 -8.22 -18.00 7.90
C LYS A 103 -7.40 -18.81 6.87
N LEU A 104 -6.27 -18.29 6.39
CA LEU A 104 -5.38 -19.03 5.51
C LEU A 104 -4.75 -20.23 6.20
N CYS A 105 -4.69 -20.24 7.54
CA CYS A 105 -4.08 -21.31 8.33
C CYS A 105 -2.65 -21.65 7.88
N LYS A 106 -1.94 -20.66 7.34
CA LYS A 106 -0.55 -20.74 6.84
C LYS A 106 0.32 -19.73 7.55
N ARG A 107 1.63 -19.94 7.51
CA ARG A 107 2.62 -18.97 8.00
C ARG A 107 3.57 -18.59 6.89
N PHE A 108 4.14 -17.39 7.00
CA PHE A 108 4.94 -16.76 5.95
C PHE A 108 6.26 -16.24 6.51
N ASP A 109 7.29 -16.24 5.67
CA ASP A 109 8.58 -15.66 6.01
C ASP A 109 8.60 -14.16 5.68
N PHE A 110 7.73 -13.72 4.77
CA PHE A 110 7.63 -12.33 4.36
C PHE A 110 6.19 -11.95 4.05
N ILE A 111 5.75 -10.81 4.59
CA ILE A 111 4.49 -10.16 4.24
C ILE A 111 4.81 -8.86 3.51
N TYR A 112 4.17 -8.67 2.38
CA TYR A 112 4.26 -7.47 1.56
C TYR A 112 2.89 -6.84 1.35
N SER A 113 2.85 -5.52 1.21
CA SER A 113 1.65 -4.81 0.76
C SER A 113 2.02 -3.47 0.13
N SER A 114 1.47 -3.17 -1.03
CA SER A 114 1.63 -1.89 -1.71
C SER A 114 0.31 -1.14 -1.72
N LEU A 115 0.26 0.00 -1.05
CA LEU A 115 -0.84 0.99 -1.05
C LEU A 115 -2.24 0.41 -0.72
N ALA A 116 -2.32 -0.54 0.21
CA ALA A 116 -3.59 -1.16 0.57
C ALA A 116 -4.02 -0.93 2.04
N PHE A 117 -3.10 -0.67 2.98
CA PHE A 117 -3.42 -0.65 4.41
C PHE A 117 -4.27 0.54 4.88
N HIS A 118 -4.33 1.61 4.11
CA HIS A 118 -5.24 2.73 4.40
C HIS A 118 -6.72 2.38 4.20
N TYR A 119 -7.05 1.22 3.62
CA TYR A 119 -8.41 0.68 3.55
C TYR A 119 -8.81 -0.15 4.77
N VAL A 120 -7.88 -0.49 5.66
CA VAL A 120 -8.15 -1.28 6.85
C VAL A 120 -8.72 -0.41 7.97
N LYS A 121 -9.90 -0.76 8.50
CA LYS A 121 -10.56 0.00 9.57
C LYS A 121 -9.87 -0.20 10.92
N ASP A 122 -9.71 -1.43 11.35
CA ASP A 122 -9.09 -1.80 12.63
C ASP A 122 -7.65 -2.25 12.37
N PHE A 123 -6.73 -1.28 12.42
CA PHE A 123 -5.33 -1.54 12.13
C PHE A 123 -4.62 -2.22 13.30
N ASP A 124 -5.06 -1.99 14.56
CA ASP A 124 -4.49 -2.67 15.74
C ASP A 124 -4.77 -4.18 15.71
N ALA A 125 -6.01 -4.59 15.37
CA ALA A 125 -6.33 -6.01 15.19
C ALA A 125 -5.58 -6.61 14.01
N PHE A 126 -5.51 -5.89 12.89
CA PHE A 126 -4.83 -6.34 11.68
C PHE A 126 -3.32 -6.49 11.87
N ALA A 127 -2.68 -5.60 12.63
CA ALA A 127 -1.26 -5.74 13.00
C ALA A 127 -0.99 -7.03 13.78
N LYS A 128 -1.87 -7.41 14.70
CA LYS A 128 -1.79 -8.67 15.44
C LYS A 128 -1.97 -9.88 14.52
N ASP A 129 -2.91 -9.83 13.58
CA ASP A 129 -3.10 -10.92 12.61
C ASP A 129 -1.87 -11.10 11.72
N MET A 130 -1.26 -10.01 11.23
CA MET A 130 0.00 -10.06 10.47
C MET A 130 1.14 -10.65 11.30
N TYR A 131 1.30 -10.23 12.55
CA TYR A 131 2.30 -10.78 13.47
C TYR A 131 2.07 -12.28 13.71
N PHE A 132 0.80 -12.68 13.87
CA PHE A 132 0.44 -14.08 14.09
C PHE A 132 0.78 -14.95 12.89
N VAL A 133 0.52 -14.54 11.66
CA VAL A 133 0.78 -15.36 10.45
C VAL A 133 2.24 -15.29 9.97
N LEU A 134 3.09 -14.45 10.55
CA LEU A 134 4.53 -14.48 10.31
C LEU A 134 5.22 -15.61 11.09
N ASN A 135 6.21 -16.21 10.45
CA ASN A 135 7.21 -17.07 11.12
C ASN A 135 8.10 -16.22 12.02
N ASP A 136 8.71 -16.83 13.02
CA ASP A 136 9.72 -16.18 13.85
C ASP A 136 10.91 -15.78 12.96
N GLY A 137 11.36 -14.53 13.06
CA GLY A 137 12.34 -13.92 12.16
C GLY A 137 11.76 -13.51 10.79
N GLY A 138 10.44 -13.64 10.60
CA GLY A 138 9.75 -13.15 9.41
C GLY A 138 9.67 -11.63 9.37
N GLN A 139 9.53 -11.06 8.17
CA GLN A 139 9.54 -9.62 7.94
C GLN A 139 8.25 -9.13 7.29
N LEU A 140 7.87 -7.91 7.62
CA LEU A 140 6.78 -7.15 7.03
C LEU A 140 7.36 -5.94 6.30
N LEU A 141 6.96 -5.71 5.05
CA LEU A 141 7.22 -4.48 4.32
C LEU A 141 5.93 -3.99 3.68
N PHE A 142 5.51 -2.78 4.00
CA PHE A 142 4.32 -2.22 3.38
C PHE A 142 4.44 -0.74 3.09
N SER A 143 3.68 -0.29 2.11
CA SER A 143 3.40 1.12 1.86
C SER A 143 1.92 1.43 2.08
N GLN A 144 1.65 2.67 2.43
CA GLN A 144 0.30 3.22 2.48
C GLN A 144 0.32 4.71 2.14
N GLU A 145 -0.85 5.30 1.88
CA GLU A 145 -0.94 6.75 1.83
C GLU A 145 -0.43 7.35 3.13
N HIS A 146 0.38 8.40 3.00
CA HIS A 146 0.92 9.09 4.16
C HIS A 146 -0.21 9.71 5.02
N PRO A 147 -0.10 9.71 6.35
CA PRO A 147 -1.11 10.31 7.23
C PRO A 147 -1.49 11.76 6.89
N ILE A 148 -0.57 12.55 6.35
CA ILE A 148 -0.87 13.92 5.88
C ILE A 148 -1.91 13.93 4.75
N ILE A 149 -1.88 12.92 3.87
CA ILE A 149 -2.80 12.82 2.72
C ILE A 149 -4.21 12.47 3.18
N THR A 150 -4.33 11.61 4.17
CA THR A 150 -5.63 11.15 4.69
C THR A 150 -6.19 12.02 5.83
N ALA A 151 -5.46 13.06 6.27
CA ALA A 151 -5.82 13.81 7.48
C ALA A 151 -7.16 14.56 7.37
N THR A 152 -7.36 15.31 6.29
CA THR A 152 -8.52 16.21 6.14
C THR A 152 -9.84 15.44 6.09
N VAL A 153 -10.81 15.85 6.89
CA VAL A 153 -12.13 15.16 6.99
C VAL A 153 -12.99 15.43 5.77
N ASP A 154 -13.11 16.70 5.38
CA ASP A 154 -13.97 17.14 4.30
C ASP A 154 -13.13 17.49 3.07
N GLY A 155 -12.94 16.53 2.18
CA GLY A 155 -12.14 16.70 0.98
C GLY A 155 -10.67 16.33 1.14
N ALA A 156 -9.80 17.09 0.52
CA ALA A 156 -8.36 16.89 0.55
C ALA A 156 -7.63 18.18 0.95
N GLY A 157 -6.43 18.04 1.48
CA GLY A 157 -5.52 19.17 1.62
C GLY A 157 -5.16 19.76 0.26
N HIS A 158 -4.62 20.97 0.25
CA HIS A 158 -4.29 21.67 -0.98
C HIS A 158 -2.92 22.34 -0.92
N PHE A 159 -2.31 22.50 -2.09
CA PHE A 159 -1.08 23.26 -2.22
C PHE A 159 -1.36 24.75 -2.27
N ASN A 160 -0.65 25.52 -1.46
CA ASN A 160 -0.56 26.97 -1.61
C ASN A 160 0.47 27.29 -2.70
N LYS A 161 0.20 28.35 -3.45
CA LYS A 161 1.05 28.80 -4.56
C LYS A 161 1.50 30.22 -4.36
N ASP A 162 2.69 30.56 -4.86
CA ASP A 162 3.20 31.90 -4.97
C ASP A 162 2.54 32.67 -6.15
N GLU A 163 2.96 33.94 -6.35
CA GLU A 163 2.48 34.79 -7.43
C GLU A 163 2.77 34.25 -8.84
N ASN A 164 3.79 33.38 -8.95
CA ASN A 164 4.20 32.71 -10.20
C ASN A 164 3.51 31.37 -10.42
N GLY A 165 2.65 30.93 -9.49
CA GLY A 165 1.95 29.67 -9.54
C GLY A 165 2.75 28.46 -9.03
N ASN A 166 3.96 28.67 -8.47
CA ASN A 166 4.76 27.59 -7.88
C ASN A 166 4.16 27.12 -6.56
N ARG A 167 4.17 25.83 -6.32
CA ARG A 167 3.75 25.24 -5.04
C ARG A 167 4.80 25.54 -3.98
N ILE A 168 4.39 26.18 -2.87
CA ILE A 168 5.30 26.62 -1.80
C ILE A 168 5.03 25.94 -0.45
N SER A 169 3.81 25.45 -0.23
CA SER A 169 3.44 24.75 0.99
C SER A 169 2.19 23.90 0.77
N TYR A 170 1.86 23.05 1.75
CA TYR A 170 0.66 22.22 1.72
C TYR A 170 -0.15 22.45 2.99
N THR A 171 -1.43 22.74 2.86
CA THR A 171 -2.37 22.93 3.97
C THR A 171 -3.24 21.69 4.12
N PHE A 172 -3.32 21.16 5.33
CA PHE A 172 -4.21 20.08 5.73
C PHE A 172 -4.75 20.34 7.14
N SER A 173 -5.75 19.57 7.55
CA SER A 173 -6.39 19.71 8.86
C SER A 173 -6.74 18.35 9.45
N ASN A 174 -7.21 18.35 10.71
CA ASN A 174 -7.76 17.16 11.37
C ASN A 174 -6.77 15.99 11.57
N TYR A 175 -5.45 16.25 11.57
CA TYR A 175 -4.42 15.21 11.70
C TYR A 175 -4.58 14.34 12.96
N ASN A 176 -4.97 14.94 14.08
CA ASN A 176 -5.18 14.21 15.34
C ASN A 176 -6.64 13.71 15.53
N GLN A 177 -7.39 13.57 14.43
CA GLN A 177 -8.74 13.02 14.42
C GLN A 177 -8.78 11.75 13.57
N PRO A 178 -8.36 10.59 14.09
CA PRO A 178 -8.39 9.33 13.35
C PRO A 178 -9.83 8.94 13.00
N GLY A 179 -9.97 8.14 11.96
CA GLY A 179 -11.27 7.62 11.57
C GLY A 179 -11.51 7.59 10.06
N GLU A 180 -12.76 7.36 9.72
CA GLU A 180 -13.20 7.21 8.33
C GLU A 180 -13.09 8.52 7.55
N ARG A 181 -12.63 8.40 6.30
CA ARG A 181 -12.60 9.45 5.29
C ARG A 181 -13.33 8.97 4.05
N LYS A 182 -14.30 9.75 3.58
CA LYS A 182 -14.98 9.52 2.31
C LYS A 182 -14.46 10.49 1.28
N ILE A 183 -13.91 9.95 0.21
CA ILE A 183 -13.32 10.74 -0.85
C ILE A 183 -13.99 10.44 -2.20
N HIS A 184 -13.86 11.37 -3.12
CA HIS A 184 -14.09 11.12 -4.53
C HIS A 184 -12.77 10.64 -5.16
N TRP A 185 -12.76 9.43 -5.71
CA TRP A 185 -11.68 8.92 -6.55
C TRP A 185 -12.30 8.04 -7.64
N TYR A 186 -12.43 8.58 -8.84
CA TYR A 186 -13.21 8.07 -9.97
C TYR A 186 -14.72 7.92 -9.69
N VAL A 187 -15.08 7.52 -8.48
CA VAL A 187 -16.47 7.43 -7.99
C VAL A 187 -16.55 8.06 -6.60
N ASP A 188 -17.78 8.43 -6.20
CA ASP A 188 -18.01 8.96 -4.86
C ASP A 188 -18.01 7.87 -3.79
N GLY A 189 -17.66 8.26 -2.58
CA GLY A 189 -17.82 7.41 -1.40
C GLY A 189 -16.72 6.35 -1.22
N VAL A 190 -15.56 6.52 -1.84
CA VAL A 190 -14.38 5.68 -1.56
C VAL A 190 -13.95 5.93 -0.12
N ILE A 191 -13.96 4.85 0.68
CA ILE A 191 -13.66 4.92 2.10
C ILE A 191 -12.18 4.57 2.32
N LYS A 192 -11.48 5.46 3.03
CA LYS A 192 -10.15 5.25 3.60
C LYS A 192 -10.19 5.53 5.10
N TYR A 193 -9.23 5.03 5.84
CA TYR A 193 -9.14 5.25 7.28
C TYR A 193 -7.87 6.03 7.61
N HIS A 194 -8.07 7.25 8.10
CA HIS A 194 -7.00 8.09 8.60
C HIS A 194 -6.51 7.58 9.96
N ARG A 195 -5.20 7.52 10.10
CA ARG A 195 -4.43 7.29 11.34
C ARG A 195 -3.25 8.24 11.34
N THR A 196 -2.85 8.70 12.51
CA THR A 196 -1.62 9.46 12.64
C THR A 196 -0.41 8.55 12.36
N PHE A 197 0.74 9.13 12.08
CA PHE A 197 2.00 8.39 12.00
C PHE A 197 2.25 7.56 13.26
N SER A 198 2.03 8.16 14.44
CA SER A 198 2.19 7.46 15.72
C SER A 198 1.21 6.30 15.90
N ASP A 199 -0.04 6.41 15.41
CA ASP A 199 -0.99 5.30 15.47
C ASP A 199 -0.51 4.10 14.67
N VAL A 200 0.04 4.33 13.47
CA VAL A 200 0.58 3.25 12.61
C VAL A 200 1.75 2.55 13.31
N ILE A 201 2.76 3.30 13.75
CA ILE A 201 3.96 2.73 14.36
C ILE A 201 3.63 2.04 15.70
N ASN A 202 2.81 2.66 16.52
CA ASN A 202 2.41 2.10 17.81
C ASN A 202 1.56 0.84 17.70
N ALA A 203 0.71 0.72 16.67
CA ALA A 203 -0.05 -0.50 16.43
C ALA A 203 0.86 -1.70 16.13
N LEU A 204 1.88 -1.49 15.29
CA LEU A 204 2.89 -2.50 14.99
C LEU A 204 3.71 -2.88 16.25
N ALA A 205 4.22 -1.90 16.97
CA ALA A 205 4.99 -2.14 18.19
C ALA A 205 4.18 -2.88 19.27
N LYS A 206 2.90 -2.52 19.46
CA LYS A 206 2.00 -3.21 20.40
C LYS A 206 1.66 -4.64 19.96
N ALA A 207 1.68 -4.92 18.65
CA ALA A 207 1.51 -6.28 18.13
C ALA A 207 2.75 -7.16 18.34
N GLY A 208 3.91 -6.57 18.65
CA GLY A 208 5.16 -7.26 18.89
C GLY A 208 6.24 -7.05 17.82
N PHE A 209 5.94 -6.29 16.75
CA PHE A 209 6.93 -6.00 15.71
C PHE A 209 8.08 -5.12 16.21
N VAL A 210 9.27 -5.43 15.73
CA VAL A 210 10.43 -4.53 15.79
C VAL A 210 10.46 -3.71 14.50
N ILE A 211 10.36 -2.38 14.61
CA ILE A 211 10.45 -1.50 13.45
C ILE A 211 11.91 -1.40 13.02
N GLU A 212 12.20 -1.84 11.80
CA GLU A 212 13.56 -1.82 11.25
C GLU A 212 13.84 -0.51 10.51
N GLU A 213 12.88 -0.07 9.69
CA GLU A 213 13.03 1.13 8.86
C GLU A 213 11.68 1.78 8.60
N VAL A 214 11.67 3.11 8.56
CA VAL A 214 10.53 3.91 8.10
C VAL A 214 11.03 4.86 7.03
N CYS A 215 10.33 4.90 5.89
CA CYS A 215 10.71 5.73 4.75
C CYS A 215 9.52 6.58 4.28
N GLU A 216 9.79 7.86 4.07
CA GLU A 216 8.94 8.81 3.37
C GLU A 216 9.64 9.13 2.05
N PRO A 217 9.31 8.43 0.94
CA PRO A 217 10.10 8.48 -0.27
C PRO A 217 10.07 9.86 -0.93
N THR A 218 11.25 10.30 -1.38
CA THR A 218 11.42 11.48 -2.22
C THR A 218 11.82 11.07 -3.64
N PRO A 219 11.45 11.85 -4.67
CA PRO A 219 11.76 11.50 -6.04
C PRO A 219 13.29 11.54 -6.31
N GLU A 220 13.76 10.56 -7.05
CA GLU A 220 15.12 10.54 -7.61
C GLU A 220 15.19 11.42 -8.87
N ASP A 221 16.40 11.81 -9.29
CA ASP A 221 16.62 12.71 -10.43
C ASP A 221 15.96 12.19 -11.71
N TRP A 222 16.07 10.90 -12.00
CA TRP A 222 15.42 10.28 -13.17
C TRP A 222 13.88 10.38 -13.14
N ALA A 223 13.28 10.32 -11.95
CA ALA A 223 11.84 10.47 -11.79
C ALA A 223 11.42 11.94 -11.98
N VAL A 224 12.26 12.89 -11.55
CA VAL A 224 12.06 14.32 -11.81
C VAL A 224 12.19 14.62 -13.31
N GLU A 225 13.16 14.04 -14.02
CA GLU A 225 13.30 14.17 -15.47
C GLU A 225 12.05 13.65 -16.19
N LYS A 226 11.52 12.49 -15.77
CA LYS A 226 10.35 11.86 -16.37
C LYS A 226 9.04 12.60 -16.05
N LEU A 227 8.90 13.13 -14.83
CA LEU A 227 7.74 13.86 -14.35
C LEU A 227 8.16 15.09 -13.51
N PRO A 228 8.50 16.24 -14.12
CA PRO A 228 8.99 17.42 -13.37
C PRO A 228 8.09 17.89 -12.24
N THR A 229 6.77 17.67 -12.35
CA THR A 229 5.81 18.05 -11.31
C THR A 229 5.89 17.19 -10.05
N ILE A 230 6.67 16.09 -10.05
CA ILE A 230 6.86 15.20 -8.89
C ILE A 230 7.67 15.88 -7.78
N VAL A 231 8.41 16.97 -8.07
CA VAL A 231 9.15 17.79 -7.08
C VAL A 231 8.26 18.29 -5.94
N LYS A 232 6.95 18.32 -6.11
CA LYS A 232 6.01 18.64 -5.03
C LYS A 232 6.09 17.69 -3.84
N GLU A 233 6.66 16.49 -4.04
CA GLU A 233 6.89 15.50 -2.96
C GLU A 233 7.94 15.96 -1.95
N TYR A 234 8.81 16.93 -2.29
CA TYR A 234 9.68 17.60 -1.33
C TYR A 234 8.92 18.55 -0.37
N ILE A 235 7.68 18.94 -0.73
CA ILE A 235 6.83 19.80 0.12
C ILE A 235 6.03 18.96 1.10
N LYS A 236 5.57 17.77 0.66
CA LYS A 236 4.82 16.83 1.51
C LYS A 236 4.92 15.42 0.94
N PRO A 237 5.11 14.39 1.78
CA PRO A 237 5.14 13.02 1.33
C PRO A 237 3.74 12.52 0.94
N ASN A 238 3.66 11.72 -0.14
CA ASN A 238 2.44 11.00 -0.49
C ASN A 238 2.35 9.64 0.20
N PHE A 239 3.49 9.00 0.45
CA PHE A 239 3.55 7.63 0.91
C PHE A 239 4.34 7.51 2.21
N LEU A 240 3.93 6.58 3.02
CA LEU A 240 4.64 6.07 4.19
C LEU A 240 4.97 4.61 3.93
N ILE A 241 6.24 4.26 4.04
CA ILE A 241 6.73 2.88 3.90
C ILE A 241 7.30 2.45 5.25
N VAL A 242 6.96 1.25 5.68
CA VAL A 242 7.44 0.69 6.94
C VAL A 242 7.94 -0.73 6.73
N LYS A 243 9.15 -0.99 7.21
CA LYS A 243 9.74 -2.32 7.35
C LYS A 243 9.82 -2.69 8.82
N ALA A 244 9.39 -3.90 9.13
CA ALA A 244 9.39 -4.41 10.50
C ALA A 244 9.67 -5.92 10.50
N SER A 245 10.11 -6.46 11.64
CA SER A 245 10.34 -7.89 11.84
C SER A 245 9.62 -8.43 13.07
N LYS A 246 9.38 -9.74 13.05
CA LYS A 246 8.87 -10.51 14.17
C LYS A 246 10.00 -11.07 15.00
#